data_aed5de347ff71b609a9bfa34e7abcede
#
_entry.id   aed5de347ff71b609a9bfa34e7abcede
#
_cell.length_a   1.000
_cell.length_b   1.000
_cell.length_c   1.000
_cell.angle_alpha   90.00
_cell.angle_beta   90.00
_cell.angle_gamma   90.00
#
_symmetry.space_group_name_H-M   'P 1'
#
loop_
_entity.id
_entity.type
_entity.pdbx_description
1 polymer ?
#
loop_
_entity_poly.entity_id
_entity_poly.type
_entity_poly.pdbx_seq_one_letter_code
_entity_poly.pdbx_strand_id
1 'polypeptide(L)'
;MKKTLLLFCFLLCFAGASKAQENLSLPEQYQQMMEKILHKIPEVTSSKTNQLIDFAKTLVGTKYRYASSNPKYGFDCSGFVSYVFSNFGFKVPRSSPEFARTGTPIKLTEAKVGDVLIFTGSNPRVRRIGHVAIVYSVDEGEIKFIHSTSGKSNGVTISSFDRYYKSRFVKAVSIMEW
;
A
#
# COMPACT_ATOMS: atom_id res chain seq x y z
N MET A 1 -11.08 53.60 53.47
CA MET A 1 -9.70 53.59 52.94
C MET A 1 -8.94 52.27 53.01
N LYS A 2 -9.29 51.30 53.89
CA LYS A 2 -8.57 50.01 53.97
C LYS A 2 -9.02 48.95 52.93
N LYS A 3 -10.20 49.08 52.30
CA LYS A 3 -10.73 48.14 51.31
C LYS A 3 -10.23 48.39 49.90
N THR A 4 -9.84 49.61 49.57
CA THR A 4 -9.29 49.97 48.24
C THR A 4 -7.83 49.57 48.09
N LEU A 5 -7.07 49.48 49.18
CA LEU A 5 -5.67 49.09 49.14
C LEU A 5 -5.50 47.58 48.90
N LEU A 6 -6.41 46.76 49.37
CA LEU A 6 -6.43 45.28 49.18
C LEU A 6 -6.75 44.94 47.70
N LEU A 7 -7.60 45.69 47.05
CA LEU A 7 -7.96 45.48 45.65
C LEU A 7 -6.78 45.76 44.69
N PHE A 8 -5.94 46.77 45.07
CA PHE A 8 -4.78 47.16 44.27
C PHE A 8 -3.63 46.13 44.35
N CYS A 9 -3.44 45.52 45.51
CA CYS A 9 -2.46 44.42 45.66
C CYS A 9 -2.84 43.17 44.88
N PHE A 10 -4.15 42.88 44.73
CA PHE A 10 -4.62 41.71 43.98
C PHE A 10 -4.47 41.86 42.46
N LEU A 11 -4.56 43.12 41.97
CA LEU A 11 -4.34 43.45 40.55
C LEU A 11 -2.87 43.38 40.13
N LEU A 12 -1.93 43.61 41.03
CA LEU A 12 -0.49 43.53 40.76
C LEU A 12 0.05 42.13 40.76
N CYS A 13 -0.61 41.19 41.41
CA CYS A 13 -0.21 39.74 41.36
C CYS A 13 -0.61 39.03 40.09
N PHE A 14 -1.55 39.56 39.29
CA PHE A 14 -1.98 38.95 38.03
C PHE A 14 -1.17 39.40 36.80
N ALA A 15 -0.33 40.44 36.93
CA ALA A 15 0.50 40.92 35.84
C ALA A 15 1.85 40.21 35.66
N GLY A 16 2.14 39.19 36.51
CA GLY A 16 3.43 38.48 36.53
C GLY A 16 3.40 37.08 35.91
N ALA A 17 2.25 36.57 35.43
CA ALA A 17 2.10 35.18 35.00
C ALA A 17 2.05 34.96 33.48
N SER A 18 2.62 35.90 32.70
CA SER A 18 2.58 35.79 31.24
C SER A 18 3.97 35.81 30.60
N LYS A 19 4.89 34.97 31.11
CA LYS A 19 6.14 34.68 30.40
C LYS A 19 6.69 33.30 30.82
N ALA A 20 6.03 32.25 30.43
CA ALA A 20 6.61 30.93 30.47
C ALA A 20 5.95 30.07 29.37
N GLN A 21 6.01 30.55 28.15
CA GLN A 21 5.88 29.72 26.97
C GLN A 21 7.19 29.89 26.19
N GLU A 22 8.29 29.46 26.84
CA GLU A 22 9.52 29.23 26.12
C GLU A 22 9.22 28.11 25.11
N ASN A 23 9.18 28.54 23.83
CA ASN A 23 9.29 27.59 22.72
C ASN A 23 10.50 26.71 22.98
N LEU A 24 10.26 25.45 23.30
CA LEU A 24 11.28 24.41 23.38
C LEU A 24 11.75 24.08 21.95
N SER A 25 12.21 25.09 21.23
CA SER A 25 12.89 24.89 19.96
C SER A 25 14.28 24.32 20.29
N LEU A 26 14.53 23.12 19.85
CA LEU A 26 15.89 22.53 19.91
C LEU A 26 16.89 23.52 19.31
N PRO A 27 18.08 23.71 19.91
CA PRO A 27 19.13 24.54 19.35
C PRO A 27 19.36 24.20 17.87
N GLU A 28 19.57 25.23 17.03
CA GLU A 28 19.71 25.07 15.56
C GLU A 28 20.72 23.99 15.16
N GLN A 29 21.79 23.82 15.91
CA GLN A 29 22.78 22.75 15.68
C GLN A 29 22.19 21.34 15.80
N TYR A 30 21.21 21.12 16.69
CA TYR A 30 20.51 19.85 16.81
C TYR A 30 19.48 19.66 15.69
N GLN A 31 18.82 20.74 15.26
CA GLN A 31 17.91 20.68 14.11
C GLN A 31 18.69 20.32 12.84
N GLN A 32 19.81 20.98 12.57
CA GLN A 32 20.68 20.65 11.43
C GLN A 32 21.27 19.26 11.51
N MET A 33 21.61 18.77 12.71
CA MET A 33 22.09 17.41 12.90
C MET A 33 21.01 16.37 12.69
N MET A 34 19.79 16.66 13.17
CA MET A 34 18.62 15.80 12.93
C MET A 34 18.24 15.75 11.45
N GLU A 35 18.26 16.89 10.73
CA GLU A 35 18.06 16.91 9.28
C GLU A 35 19.14 16.09 8.55
N LYS A 36 20.41 16.24 8.91
CA LYS A 36 21.51 15.44 8.33
C LYS A 36 21.37 13.95 8.64
N ILE A 37 20.86 13.60 9.80
CA ILE A 37 20.61 12.20 10.18
C ILE A 37 19.39 11.68 9.43
N LEU A 38 18.30 12.46 9.33
CA LEU A 38 17.10 12.10 8.57
C LEU A 38 17.41 11.94 7.07
N HIS A 39 18.30 12.79 6.51
CA HIS A 39 18.77 12.63 5.13
C HIS A 39 19.77 11.47 4.95
N LYS A 40 20.46 11.02 6.02
CA LYS A 40 21.38 9.87 5.98
C LYS A 40 20.77 8.56 6.41
N ILE A 41 19.59 8.59 7.06
CA ILE A 41 18.80 7.37 7.19
C ILE A 41 18.27 7.12 5.77
N PRO A 42 18.78 6.10 5.01
CA PRO A 42 18.07 5.64 3.85
C PRO A 42 16.66 5.39 4.37
N GLU A 43 15.66 5.71 3.60
CA GLU A 43 14.25 5.54 3.93
C GLU A 43 14.00 4.07 4.34
N VAL A 44 14.39 3.73 5.55
CA VAL A 44 14.31 2.39 6.18
C VAL A 44 12.87 2.13 6.63
N THR A 45 11.99 3.07 6.33
CA THR A 45 10.59 2.76 6.22
C THR A 45 10.40 2.21 4.81
N SER A 46 10.79 0.93 4.63
CA SER A 46 10.26 0.14 3.52
C SER A 46 8.78 0.50 3.44
N SER A 47 8.37 1.19 2.39
CA SER A 47 6.99 1.64 2.29
C SER A 47 6.09 0.43 2.54
N LYS A 48 4.91 0.63 3.08
CA LYS A 48 3.95 -0.47 3.33
C LYS A 48 3.78 -1.35 2.08
N THR A 49 3.96 -0.75 0.91
CA THR A 49 3.99 -1.41 -0.39
C THR A 49 5.17 -2.36 -0.54
N ASN A 50 6.39 -1.94 -0.19
CA ASN A 50 7.55 -2.82 -0.30
C ASN A 50 7.40 -4.03 0.63
N GLN A 51 6.90 -3.82 1.85
CA GLN A 51 6.60 -4.90 2.80
C GLN A 51 5.55 -5.86 2.23
N LEU A 52 4.48 -5.33 1.60
CA LEU A 52 3.45 -6.13 0.94
C LEU A 52 4.02 -6.96 -0.20
N ILE A 53 4.86 -6.37 -1.03
CA ILE A 53 5.50 -7.09 -2.16
C ILE A 53 6.51 -8.12 -1.66
N ASP A 54 7.32 -7.79 -0.66
CA ASP A 54 8.25 -8.74 -0.07
C ASP A 54 7.52 -9.92 0.56
N PHE A 55 6.41 -9.68 1.25
CA PHE A 55 5.54 -10.74 1.74
C PHE A 55 4.96 -11.59 0.59
N ALA A 56 4.45 -10.93 -0.46
CA ALA A 56 3.92 -11.65 -1.64
C ALA A 56 5.00 -12.56 -2.28
N LYS A 57 6.26 -12.12 -2.32
CA LYS A 57 7.41 -12.90 -2.82
C LYS A 57 7.64 -14.17 -2.01
N THR A 58 7.46 -14.14 -0.69
CA THR A 58 7.63 -15.34 0.14
C THR A 58 6.66 -16.46 -0.21
N LEU A 59 5.56 -16.14 -0.91
CA LEU A 59 4.55 -17.08 -1.33
C LEU A 59 4.78 -17.66 -2.74
N VAL A 60 5.83 -17.22 -3.46
CA VAL A 60 6.18 -17.76 -4.79
C VAL A 60 6.43 -19.26 -4.70
N GLY A 61 5.88 -20.01 -5.67
CA GLY A 61 5.93 -21.46 -5.68
C GLY A 61 4.77 -22.16 -4.93
N THR A 62 3.96 -21.42 -4.15
CA THR A 62 2.74 -21.99 -3.57
C THR A 62 1.80 -22.46 -4.68
N LYS A 63 1.34 -23.72 -4.61
CA LYS A 63 0.53 -24.37 -5.66
C LYS A 63 -0.78 -23.63 -5.93
N TYR A 64 -1.23 -23.67 -7.17
CA TYR A 64 -2.58 -23.22 -7.51
C TYR A 64 -3.62 -24.18 -6.94
N ARG A 65 -4.67 -23.61 -6.33
CA ARG A 65 -5.86 -24.36 -5.92
C ARG A 65 -7.11 -23.51 -6.13
N TYR A 66 -8.00 -23.97 -6.97
CA TYR A 66 -9.27 -23.30 -7.23
C TYR A 66 -10.07 -23.07 -5.94
N ALA A 67 -10.70 -21.89 -5.81
CA ALA A 67 -11.51 -21.45 -4.68
C ALA A 67 -10.78 -21.46 -3.32
N SER A 68 -9.42 -21.36 -3.30
CA SER A 68 -8.62 -21.36 -2.08
C SER A 68 -7.88 -20.04 -1.87
N SER A 69 -7.81 -19.61 -0.60
CA SER A 69 -7.00 -18.49 -0.11
C SER A 69 -6.09 -18.90 1.06
N ASN A 70 -5.74 -20.18 1.16
CA ASN A 70 -4.97 -20.71 2.28
C ASN A 70 -3.56 -21.13 1.80
N PRO A 71 -2.47 -20.54 2.38
CA PRO A 71 -1.10 -20.86 1.94
C PRO A 71 -0.73 -22.32 2.11
N LYS A 72 -1.33 -23.03 3.06
CA LYS A 72 -1.07 -24.47 3.31
C LYS A 72 -1.60 -25.35 2.17
N TYR A 73 -2.70 -24.97 1.55
CA TYR A 73 -3.38 -25.80 0.54
C TYR A 73 -3.20 -25.25 -0.88
N GLY A 74 -2.87 -23.99 -1.04
CA GLY A 74 -2.70 -23.30 -2.30
C GLY A 74 -3.64 -22.12 -2.47
N PHE A 75 -3.45 -21.36 -3.54
CA PHE A 75 -4.22 -20.16 -3.87
C PHE A 75 -4.83 -20.24 -5.26
N ASP A 76 -6.06 -19.73 -5.43
CA ASP A 76 -6.47 -19.21 -6.72
C ASP A 76 -5.98 -17.75 -6.87
N CYS A 77 -6.24 -17.12 -8.03
CA CYS A 77 -5.72 -15.79 -8.33
C CYS A 77 -6.21 -14.72 -7.33
N SER A 78 -7.51 -14.64 -7.09
CA SER A 78 -8.09 -13.66 -6.16
C SER A 78 -7.85 -14.04 -4.70
N GLY A 79 -7.77 -15.32 -4.37
CA GLY A 79 -7.40 -15.80 -3.05
C GLY A 79 -5.97 -15.41 -2.65
N PHE A 80 -5.03 -15.46 -3.59
CA PHE A 80 -3.68 -14.96 -3.40
C PHE A 80 -3.69 -13.45 -3.12
N VAL A 81 -4.32 -12.65 -4.00
CA VAL A 81 -4.39 -11.18 -3.82
C VAL A 81 -5.09 -10.83 -2.50
N SER A 82 -6.22 -11.47 -2.20
CA SER A 82 -6.94 -11.23 -0.94
C SER A 82 -6.11 -11.57 0.28
N TYR A 83 -5.40 -12.70 0.26
CA TYR A 83 -4.54 -13.12 1.35
C TYR A 83 -3.42 -12.11 1.60
N VAL A 84 -2.72 -11.69 0.53
CA VAL A 84 -1.63 -10.69 0.64
C VAL A 84 -2.15 -9.39 1.22
N PHE A 85 -3.17 -8.77 0.63
CA PHE A 85 -3.71 -7.49 1.10
C PHE A 85 -4.28 -7.54 2.52
N SER A 86 -4.96 -8.64 2.88
CA SER A 86 -5.55 -8.80 4.22
C SER A 86 -4.50 -8.86 5.33
N ASN A 87 -3.31 -9.42 5.05
CA ASN A 87 -2.19 -9.42 6.01
C ASN A 87 -1.66 -8.00 6.32
N PHE A 88 -1.96 -7.03 5.45
CA PHE A 88 -1.59 -5.61 5.65
C PHE A 88 -2.78 -4.74 6.08
N GLY A 89 -3.90 -5.37 6.47
CA GLY A 89 -5.08 -4.68 7.01
C GLY A 89 -6.03 -4.11 5.96
N PHE A 90 -5.84 -4.41 4.67
CA PHE A 90 -6.75 -3.97 3.61
C PHE A 90 -7.94 -4.92 3.50
N LYS A 91 -9.14 -4.36 3.45
CA LYS A 91 -10.36 -5.13 3.15
C LYS A 91 -10.54 -5.23 1.65
N VAL A 92 -10.35 -6.41 1.10
CA VAL A 92 -10.46 -6.69 -0.33
C VAL A 92 -11.40 -7.85 -0.60
N PRO A 93 -12.03 -7.92 -1.77
CA PRO A 93 -12.99 -8.96 -2.10
C PRO A 93 -12.31 -10.32 -2.29
N ARG A 94 -13.11 -11.38 -2.22
CA ARG A 94 -12.65 -12.76 -2.44
C ARG A 94 -12.65 -13.16 -3.92
N SER A 95 -13.49 -12.58 -4.74
CA SER A 95 -13.66 -12.98 -6.13
C SER A 95 -13.06 -11.97 -7.12
N SER A 96 -12.49 -12.47 -8.23
CA SER A 96 -11.85 -11.62 -9.24
C SER A 96 -12.78 -10.54 -9.84
N PRO A 97 -14.07 -10.80 -10.12
CA PRO A 97 -14.96 -9.76 -10.68
C PRO A 97 -15.19 -8.58 -9.73
N GLU A 98 -15.18 -8.83 -8.41
CA GLU A 98 -15.44 -7.77 -7.42
C GLU A 98 -14.27 -6.78 -7.32
N PHE A 99 -13.05 -7.22 -7.62
CA PHE A 99 -11.89 -6.30 -7.67
C PHE A 99 -12.08 -5.15 -8.66
N ALA A 100 -12.87 -5.34 -9.72
CA ALA A 100 -13.16 -4.27 -10.68
C ALA A 100 -13.97 -3.10 -10.09
N ARG A 101 -14.57 -3.27 -8.92
CA ARG A 101 -15.33 -2.27 -8.17
C ARG A 101 -14.66 -1.86 -6.86
N THR A 102 -13.44 -2.35 -6.62
CA THR A 102 -12.69 -2.10 -5.39
C THR A 102 -11.51 -1.18 -5.70
N GLY A 103 -11.31 -0.19 -4.83
CA GLY A 103 -10.24 0.80 -5.01
C GLY A 103 -10.52 1.84 -6.10
N THR A 104 -9.52 2.66 -6.35
CA THR A 104 -9.58 3.75 -7.34
C THR A 104 -9.10 3.27 -8.71
N PRO A 105 -9.90 3.40 -9.78
CA PRO A 105 -9.45 3.08 -11.14
C PRO A 105 -8.28 3.97 -11.56
N ILE A 106 -7.25 3.37 -12.14
CA ILE A 106 -6.07 4.07 -12.65
C ILE A 106 -5.78 3.68 -14.10
N LYS A 107 -5.08 4.55 -14.83
CA LYS A 107 -4.57 4.21 -16.16
C LYS A 107 -3.40 3.23 -16.01
N LEU A 108 -3.25 2.33 -16.97
CA LEU A 108 -2.14 1.37 -16.97
C LEU A 108 -0.77 2.06 -16.95
N THR A 109 -0.66 3.21 -17.62
CA THR A 109 0.56 4.04 -17.67
C THR A 109 0.90 4.73 -16.36
N GLU A 110 -0.05 4.77 -15.43
CA GLU A 110 0.08 5.35 -14.08
C GLU A 110 0.21 4.27 -13.00
N ALA A 111 0.18 2.98 -13.41
CA ALA A 111 0.26 1.85 -12.50
C ALA A 111 1.58 1.84 -11.74
N LYS A 112 1.50 1.62 -10.43
CA LYS A 112 2.63 1.55 -9.49
C LYS A 112 2.70 0.17 -8.84
N VAL A 113 3.84 -0.12 -8.26
CA VAL A 113 4.04 -1.32 -7.44
C VAL A 113 2.97 -1.40 -6.35
N GLY A 114 2.31 -2.55 -6.24
CA GLY A 114 1.20 -2.79 -5.29
C GLY A 114 -0.19 -2.56 -5.88
N ASP A 115 -0.33 -1.94 -7.04
CA ASP A 115 -1.64 -1.83 -7.71
C ASP A 115 -2.13 -3.20 -8.21
N VAL A 116 -3.43 -3.30 -8.44
CA VAL A 116 -4.05 -4.55 -8.89
C VAL A 116 -4.42 -4.49 -10.36
N LEU A 117 -3.91 -5.43 -11.15
CA LEU A 117 -4.26 -5.64 -12.54
C LEU A 117 -5.39 -6.66 -12.65
N ILE A 118 -6.40 -6.34 -13.46
CA ILE A 118 -7.61 -7.13 -13.64
C ILE A 118 -7.66 -7.60 -15.10
N PHE A 119 -7.88 -8.90 -15.28
CA PHE A 119 -7.88 -9.56 -16.57
C PHE A 119 -9.15 -10.38 -16.80
N THR A 120 -9.44 -10.67 -18.06
CA THR A 120 -10.41 -11.71 -18.41
C THR A 120 -9.89 -13.09 -17.98
N GLY A 121 -10.74 -14.10 -18.06
CA GLY A 121 -10.32 -15.52 -17.97
C GLY A 121 -9.29 -15.86 -19.04
N SER A 122 -8.92 -17.13 -19.15
CA SER A 122 -7.88 -17.59 -20.09
C SER A 122 -8.21 -17.34 -21.58
N ASN A 123 -9.49 -17.22 -21.91
CA ASN A 123 -9.94 -16.89 -23.26
C ASN A 123 -10.18 -15.37 -23.40
N PRO A 124 -9.33 -14.63 -24.15
CA PRO A 124 -9.45 -13.18 -24.29
C PRO A 124 -10.68 -12.74 -25.09
N ARG A 125 -11.30 -13.62 -25.87
CA ARG A 125 -12.54 -13.35 -26.61
C ARG A 125 -13.75 -13.27 -25.68
N VAL A 126 -13.67 -13.92 -24.52
CA VAL A 126 -14.72 -13.90 -23.47
C VAL A 126 -14.35 -12.79 -22.48
N ARG A 127 -14.97 -11.63 -22.61
CA ARG A 127 -14.64 -10.44 -21.81
C ARG A 127 -15.10 -10.50 -20.34
N ARG A 128 -15.38 -11.69 -19.81
CA ARG A 128 -15.70 -11.90 -18.40
C ARG A 128 -14.40 -11.88 -17.55
N ILE A 129 -14.41 -11.04 -16.52
CA ILE A 129 -13.30 -10.99 -15.55
C ILE A 129 -13.15 -12.36 -14.90
N GLY A 130 -11.92 -12.86 -14.87
CA GLY A 130 -11.60 -14.17 -14.32
C GLY A 130 -10.19 -14.26 -13.74
N HIS A 131 -9.42 -13.15 -13.73
CA HIS A 131 -8.08 -13.18 -13.17
C HIS A 131 -7.65 -11.82 -12.62
N VAL A 132 -6.83 -11.83 -11.57
CA VAL A 132 -6.25 -10.65 -10.91
C VAL A 132 -4.81 -10.91 -10.50
N ALA A 133 -4.02 -9.84 -10.43
CA ALA A 133 -2.62 -9.87 -10.08
C ALA A 133 -2.20 -8.58 -9.38
N ILE A 134 -1.08 -8.60 -8.65
CA ILE A 134 -0.49 -7.43 -8.00
C ILE A 134 0.69 -6.95 -8.85
N VAL A 135 0.80 -5.66 -9.16
CA VAL A 135 1.98 -5.10 -9.83
C VAL A 135 3.21 -5.32 -8.94
N TYR A 136 4.20 -6.01 -9.48
CA TYR A 136 5.43 -6.37 -8.79
C TYR A 136 6.55 -5.37 -9.04
N SER A 137 6.76 -4.97 -10.29
CA SER A 137 7.70 -3.91 -10.68
C SER A 137 7.21 -3.16 -11.91
N VAL A 138 7.70 -1.92 -12.04
CA VAL A 138 7.53 -1.07 -13.23
C VAL A 138 8.89 -0.49 -13.54
N ASP A 139 9.57 -1.04 -14.55
CA ASP A 139 10.92 -0.66 -14.94
C ASP A 139 10.91 -0.22 -16.41
N GLU A 140 11.27 1.02 -16.70
CA GLU A 140 11.30 1.59 -18.06
C GLU A 140 10.00 1.37 -18.87
N GLY A 141 8.85 1.37 -18.17
CA GLY A 141 7.53 1.11 -18.76
C GLY A 141 7.18 -0.38 -18.94
N GLU A 142 8.09 -1.29 -18.59
CA GLU A 142 7.78 -2.71 -18.49
C GLU A 142 7.16 -3.05 -17.14
N ILE A 143 5.96 -3.64 -17.17
CA ILE A 143 5.26 -4.07 -15.98
C ILE A 143 5.49 -5.57 -15.77
N LYS A 144 5.94 -5.93 -14.56
CA LYS A 144 5.86 -7.31 -14.05
C LYS A 144 4.82 -7.35 -12.94
N PHE A 145 4.17 -8.49 -12.78
CA PHE A 145 3.15 -8.69 -11.75
C PHE A 145 3.27 -10.07 -11.12
N ILE A 146 2.88 -10.16 -9.86
CA ILE A 146 2.84 -11.41 -9.10
C ILE A 146 1.40 -11.90 -8.98
N HIS A 147 1.18 -13.18 -9.22
CA HIS A 147 -0.16 -13.78 -9.24
C HIS A 147 -0.12 -15.28 -8.98
N SER A 148 -1.26 -15.87 -8.63
CA SER A 148 -1.45 -17.33 -8.67
C SER A 148 -2.17 -17.73 -9.95
N THR A 149 -1.64 -18.68 -10.68
CA THR A 149 -2.16 -19.10 -11.99
C THR A 149 -2.30 -20.63 -12.10
N SER A 150 -3.37 -21.09 -12.76
CA SER A 150 -3.55 -22.49 -13.17
C SER A 150 -2.82 -22.85 -14.47
N GLY A 151 -2.10 -21.88 -15.08
CA GLY A 151 -1.31 -22.10 -16.29
C GLY A 151 -0.04 -22.91 -16.02
N LYS A 152 0.96 -22.76 -16.91
CA LYS A 152 2.19 -23.58 -16.88
C LYS A 152 2.89 -23.61 -15.51
N SER A 153 2.93 -22.47 -14.78
CA SER A 153 3.56 -22.39 -13.46
C SER A 153 2.75 -23.07 -12.37
N ASN A 154 1.47 -23.29 -12.56
CA ASN A 154 0.53 -23.95 -11.64
C ASN A 154 0.71 -23.50 -10.16
N GLY A 155 0.80 -22.22 -9.94
CA GLY A 155 1.01 -21.64 -8.61
C GLY A 155 1.30 -20.15 -8.64
N VAL A 156 1.79 -19.64 -7.51
CA VAL A 156 2.22 -18.26 -7.37
C VAL A 156 3.53 -18.03 -8.13
N THR A 157 3.53 -17.06 -9.03
CA THR A 157 4.67 -16.76 -9.90
C THR A 157 4.68 -15.28 -10.27
N ILE A 158 5.82 -14.81 -10.80
CA ILE A 158 5.95 -13.48 -11.38
C ILE A 158 5.93 -13.63 -12.90
N SER A 159 5.16 -12.79 -13.56
CA SER A 159 5.02 -12.77 -15.03
C SER A 159 5.19 -11.36 -15.57
N SER A 160 5.68 -11.25 -16.81
CA SER A 160 5.73 -9.99 -17.55
C SER A 160 4.37 -9.68 -18.15
N PHE A 161 4.04 -8.39 -18.25
CA PHE A 161 2.83 -7.89 -18.93
C PHE A 161 3.03 -7.92 -20.44
N ASP A 162 3.15 -9.12 -20.98
CA ASP A 162 3.41 -9.43 -22.37
C ASP A 162 2.15 -9.37 -23.28
N ARG A 163 2.31 -9.75 -24.54
CA ARG A 163 1.22 -9.78 -25.52
C ARG A 163 0.01 -10.61 -25.05
N TYR A 164 0.24 -11.72 -24.39
CA TYR A 164 -0.84 -12.60 -23.89
C TYR A 164 -1.66 -11.88 -22.82
N TYR A 165 -1.01 -11.27 -21.81
CA TYR A 165 -1.70 -10.55 -20.77
C TYR A 165 -2.28 -9.23 -21.24
N LYS A 166 -1.61 -8.52 -22.18
CA LYS A 166 -2.16 -7.31 -22.81
C LYS A 166 -3.52 -7.59 -23.48
N SER A 167 -3.67 -8.71 -24.18
CA SER A 167 -4.93 -9.08 -24.85
C SER A 167 -6.08 -9.36 -23.88
N ARG A 168 -5.77 -9.73 -22.65
CA ARG A 168 -6.71 -10.08 -21.57
C ARG A 168 -6.97 -8.93 -20.59
N PHE A 169 -6.17 -7.89 -20.64
CA PHE A 169 -6.27 -6.76 -19.72
C PHE A 169 -7.64 -6.08 -19.80
N VAL A 170 -8.21 -5.78 -18.64
CA VAL A 170 -9.49 -5.09 -18.49
C VAL A 170 -9.28 -3.71 -17.90
N LYS A 171 -8.63 -3.62 -16.74
CA LYS A 171 -8.33 -2.36 -16.05
C LYS A 171 -7.32 -2.57 -14.94
N ALA A 172 -6.77 -1.47 -14.42
CA ALA A 172 -6.00 -1.43 -13.21
C ALA A 172 -6.74 -0.63 -12.12
N VAL A 173 -6.54 -1.00 -10.86
CA VAL A 173 -7.09 -0.29 -9.70
C VAL A 173 -6.02 -0.16 -8.61
N SER A 174 -5.99 0.98 -7.93
CA SER A 174 -5.21 1.18 -6.71
C SER A 174 -6.10 0.88 -5.50
N ILE A 175 -5.62 0.02 -4.61
CA ILE A 175 -6.30 -0.33 -3.35
C ILE A 175 -5.67 0.43 -2.19
N MET A 176 -4.40 0.76 -2.31
CA MET A 176 -3.66 1.56 -1.34
C MET A 176 -3.79 3.03 -1.72
N GLU A 177 -4.30 3.85 -0.79
CA GLU A 177 -4.23 5.31 -0.93
C GLU A 177 -2.79 5.73 -0.61
N TRP A 178 -2.17 6.43 -1.55
CA TRP A 178 -0.79 6.93 -1.46
C TRP A 178 -0.73 8.32 -0.85
#